data_325464a55196db0b6f82ccda746920d0
#
_entry.id   325464a55196db0b6f82ccda746920d0
#
_cell.length_a   1.000
_cell.length_b   1.000
_cell.length_c   1.000
_cell.angle_alpha   90.00
_cell.angle_beta   90.00
_cell.angle_gamma   90.00
#
_symmetry.space_group_name_H-M   'P 1'
#
loop_
_entity.id
_entity.type
_entity.pdbx_description
1 polymer ?
#
loop_
_entity_poly.entity_id
_entity_poly.type
_entity_poly.pdbx_seq_one_letter_code
_entity_poly.pdbx_strand_id
1 'polypeptide(L)'
;MTDARLELAPDRIVAPPWARRLATLGAFVANGAGIGCWAAAIPRVKADLALSDATLSVALLAFAAGAIIAMPLMGLFAHRLRSGPASVIAGFGFAAALAAIGFAPSLEALCAATFVAGATHGAMDIAMNANASDIERRWGKPIMSSFHAGFSLGGAAGAVLGGWLGGFGTVWGLTGPALLASLLVAVSAPVLAGEGHGFGGASFVAPSRRLLPLAALAFVSMSTEGAVGDWSGTYLARSGVAPGFAVAAYAAFSLLMITGRIVGDRIVAAAGTRATVGLGALIAGAGLAVSATWPGLVGGVVGFGLVGAGLANVVPVIFSVAGRTGPSSAVGIASAATSGYAGLLIGPVVIGAVASAADLRSAIVMLAAVALIAAAFASSRAGGLARGR
;
A
#
# COMPACT_ATOMS: atom_id res chain seq x y z
N MET A 1 25.50 54.06 12.77
CA MET A 1 24.32 53.63 13.54
C MET A 1 23.20 53.36 12.54
N THR A 2 23.08 52.15 12.07
CA THR A 2 22.01 51.70 11.21
C THR A 2 21.43 50.44 11.87
N ASP A 3 20.30 50.68 12.48
CA ASP A 3 19.48 49.68 13.17
C ASP A 3 18.94 48.68 12.15
N ALA A 4 19.60 47.53 12.01
CA ALA A 4 19.07 46.39 11.29
C ALA A 4 18.01 45.74 12.16
N ARG A 5 16.75 46.16 12.01
CA ARG A 5 15.60 45.42 12.52
C ARG A 5 15.60 44.06 11.84
N LEU A 6 16.04 43.05 12.56
CA LEU A 6 15.70 41.67 12.29
C LEU A 6 14.17 41.58 12.33
N GLU A 7 13.51 41.66 11.19
CA GLU A 7 12.12 41.23 11.04
C GLU A 7 12.08 39.74 11.38
N LEU A 8 11.70 39.47 12.63
CA LEU A 8 11.30 38.15 13.07
C LEU A 8 10.15 37.71 12.16
N ALA A 9 10.43 36.77 11.26
CA ALA A 9 9.39 36.10 10.49
C ALA A 9 8.31 35.62 11.51
N PRO A 10 7.01 35.81 11.21
CA PRO A 10 5.95 35.48 12.15
C PRO A 10 6.13 34.02 12.57
N ASP A 11 6.14 33.78 13.90
CA ASP A 11 6.22 32.47 14.51
C ASP A 11 5.21 31.55 13.83
N ARG A 12 5.70 30.69 12.94
CA ARG A 12 4.85 29.62 12.39
C ARG A 12 4.47 28.74 13.57
N ILE A 13 3.21 28.77 13.96
CA ILE A 13 2.66 27.89 14.98
C ILE A 13 2.97 26.45 14.51
N VAL A 14 3.99 25.88 15.12
CA VAL A 14 4.44 24.53 14.81
C VAL A 14 3.42 23.58 15.43
N ALA A 15 2.65 22.88 14.60
CA ALA A 15 1.63 21.96 15.10
C ALA A 15 2.23 20.94 16.08
N PRO A 16 1.52 20.59 17.17
CA PRO A 16 2.02 19.65 18.15
C PRO A 16 2.22 18.24 17.54
N PRO A 17 3.13 17.42 18.09
CA PRO A 17 3.47 16.12 17.51
C PRO A 17 2.27 15.20 17.27
N TRP A 18 1.31 15.18 18.17
CA TRP A 18 0.10 14.37 18.02
C TRP A 18 -0.79 14.84 16.85
N ALA A 19 -0.89 16.14 16.59
CA ALA A 19 -1.68 16.67 15.48
C ALA A 19 -1.06 16.28 14.13
N ARG A 20 0.28 16.31 14.03
CA ARG A 20 1.01 15.86 12.83
C ARG A 20 0.77 14.38 12.55
N ARG A 21 0.84 13.54 13.61
CA ARG A 21 0.56 12.11 13.52
C ARG A 21 -0.88 11.87 13.06
N LEU A 22 -1.87 12.57 13.64
CA LEU A 22 -3.28 12.42 13.25
C LEU A 22 -3.55 12.91 11.83
N ALA A 23 -2.98 14.03 11.41
CA ALA A 23 -3.13 14.53 10.04
C ALA A 23 -2.53 13.56 9.01
N THR A 24 -1.36 12.99 9.31
CA THR A 24 -0.74 11.97 8.44
C THR A 24 -1.57 10.68 8.43
N LEU A 25 -2.08 10.24 9.58
CA LEU A 25 -3.00 9.10 9.66
C LEU A 25 -4.26 9.35 8.82
N GLY A 26 -4.80 10.57 8.85
CA GLY A 26 -5.91 10.98 8.00
C GLY A 26 -5.62 10.80 6.50
N ALA A 27 -4.41 11.14 6.05
CA ALA A 27 -3.99 10.88 4.67
C ALA A 27 -3.98 9.39 4.33
N PHE A 28 -3.47 8.53 5.23
CA PHE A 28 -3.48 7.07 5.02
C PHE A 28 -4.91 6.52 4.97
N VAL A 29 -5.80 6.95 5.87
CA VAL A 29 -7.21 6.55 5.88
C VAL A 29 -7.91 7.01 4.59
N ALA A 30 -7.69 8.24 4.14
CA ALA A 30 -8.27 8.78 2.91
C ALA A 30 -7.81 8.01 1.67
N ASN A 31 -6.50 7.72 1.58
CA ASN A 31 -5.94 6.94 0.47
C ASN A 31 -6.49 5.51 0.45
N GLY A 32 -6.51 4.85 1.61
CA GLY A 32 -7.11 3.52 1.76
C GLY A 32 -8.59 3.51 1.36
N ALA A 33 -9.38 4.48 1.84
CA ALA A 33 -10.81 4.58 1.52
C ALA A 33 -11.05 4.72 0.01
N GLY A 34 -10.20 5.49 -0.68
CA GLY A 34 -10.27 5.60 -2.14
C GLY A 34 -10.01 4.27 -2.85
N ILE A 35 -8.98 3.51 -2.43
CA ILE A 35 -8.71 2.17 -2.99
C ILE A 35 -9.85 1.21 -2.71
N GLY A 36 -10.38 1.19 -1.48
CA GLY A 36 -11.49 0.32 -1.10
C GLY A 36 -12.76 0.61 -1.90
N CYS A 37 -13.11 1.88 -2.07
CA CYS A 37 -14.30 2.24 -2.85
C CYS A 37 -14.14 1.90 -4.34
N TRP A 38 -12.94 2.12 -4.93
CA TRP A 38 -12.65 1.68 -6.29
C TRP A 38 -12.82 0.17 -6.44
N ALA A 39 -12.22 -0.62 -5.57
CA ALA A 39 -12.33 -2.08 -5.60
C ALA A 39 -13.81 -2.55 -5.54
N ALA A 40 -14.61 -1.93 -4.68
CA ALA A 40 -16.03 -2.24 -4.56
C ALA A 40 -16.86 -1.82 -5.79
N ALA A 41 -16.42 -0.79 -6.52
CA ALA A 41 -17.12 -0.26 -7.70
C ALA A 41 -16.82 -1.07 -8.98
N ILE A 42 -15.71 -1.80 -9.08
CA ILE A 42 -15.27 -2.50 -10.30
C ILE A 42 -16.37 -3.34 -10.94
N PRO A 43 -17.10 -4.23 -10.21
CA PRO A 43 -18.13 -5.06 -10.84
C PRO A 43 -19.26 -4.23 -11.47
N ARG A 44 -19.60 -3.11 -10.85
CA ARG A 44 -20.66 -2.24 -11.33
C ARG A 44 -20.23 -1.41 -12.54
N VAL A 45 -19.04 -0.82 -12.50
CA VAL A 45 -18.44 -0.14 -13.66
C VAL A 45 -18.38 -1.06 -14.87
N LYS A 46 -17.99 -2.34 -14.65
CA LYS A 46 -18.01 -3.37 -15.70
C LYS A 46 -19.39 -3.57 -16.29
N ALA A 47 -20.42 -3.65 -15.44
CA ALA A 47 -21.80 -3.84 -15.87
C ALA A 47 -22.36 -2.62 -16.60
N ASP A 48 -22.18 -1.41 -16.04
CA ASP A 48 -22.72 -0.17 -16.56
C ASP A 48 -22.16 0.17 -17.96
N LEU A 49 -20.89 -0.14 -18.21
CA LEU A 49 -20.22 0.03 -19.51
C LEU A 49 -20.22 -1.22 -20.38
N ALA A 50 -20.92 -2.29 -19.97
CA ALA A 50 -20.97 -3.58 -20.67
C ALA A 50 -19.60 -4.14 -21.08
N LEU A 51 -18.59 -4.01 -20.20
CA LEU A 51 -17.21 -4.39 -20.50
C LEU A 51 -17.03 -5.91 -20.42
N SER A 52 -16.25 -6.44 -21.36
CA SER A 52 -15.68 -7.80 -21.24
C SER A 52 -14.59 -7.82 -20.15
N ASP A 53 -14.16 -9.02 -19.72
CA ASP A 53 -13.03 -9.15 -18.81
C ASP A 53 -11.74 -8.56 -19.41
N ALA A 54 -11.54 -8.74 -20.71
CA ALA A 54 -10.37 -8.21 -21.41
C ALA A 54 -10.36 -6.66 -21.41
N THR A 55 -11.48 -6.01 -21.73
CA THR A 55 -11.57 -4.54 -21.75
C THR A 55 -11.51 -3.94 -20.35
N LEU A 56 -12.09 -4.57 -19.35
CA LEU A 56 -11.92 -4.18 -17.93
C LEU A 56 -10.45 -4.25 -17.53
N SER A 57 -9.74 -5.31 -17.93
CA SER A 57 -8.30 -5.45 -17.60
C SER A 57 -7.46 -4.30 -18.14
N VAL A 58 -7.82 -3.70 -19.29
CA VAL A 58 -7.12 -2.51 -19.80
C VAL A 58 -7.27 -1.33 -18.85
N ALA A 59 -8.45 -1.10 -18.30
CA ALA A 59 -8.68 -0.01 -17.33
C ALA A 59 -7.94 -0.27 -16.00
N LEU A 60 -7.88 -1.52 -15.54
CA LEU A 60 -7.11 -1.90 -14.34
C LEU A 60 -5.59 -1.73 -14.57
N LEU A 61 -5.11 -2.09 -15.75
CA LEU A 61 -3.72 -1.85 -16.14
C LEU A 61 -3.40 -0.36 -16.26
N ALA A 62 -4.35 0.46 -16.72
CA ALA A 62 -4.18 1.92 -16.77
C ALA A 62 -3.97 2.50 -15.35
N PHE A 63 -4.76 2.05 -14.36
CA PHE A 63 -4.56 2.44 -12.94
C PHE A 63 -3.15 2.06 -12.47
N ALA A 64 -2.76 0.82 -12.70
CA ALA A 64 -1.45 0.31 -12.29
C ALA A 64 -0.29 1.07 -12.96
N ALA A 65 -0.41 1.34 -14.28
CA ALA A 65 0.59 2.10 -15.02
C ALA A 65 0.72 3.54 -14.47
N GLY A 66 -0.41 4.19 -14.16
CA GLY A 66 -0.42 5.50 -13.51
C GLY A 66 0.37 5.50 -12.20
N ALA A 67 0.11 4.54 -11.31
CA ALA A 67 0.80 4.42 -10.03
C ALA A 67 2.30 4.17 -10.21
N ILE A 68 2.68 3.19 -11.04
CA ILE A 68 4.09 2.82 -11.26
C ILE A 68 4.89 3.96 -11.90
N ILE A 69 4.29 4.75 -12.77
CA ILE A 69 4.94 5.92 -13.40
C ILE A 69 5.06 7.06 -12.38
N ALA A 70 4.01 7.35 -11.62
CA ALA A 70 4.00 8.47 -10.68
C ALA A 70 4.97 8.28 -9.49
N MET A 71 5.13 7.05 -8.99
CA MET A 71 5.99 6.77 -7.82
C MET A 71 7.45 7.18 -8.01
N PRO A 72 8.18 6.75 -9.06
CA PRO A 72 9.54 7.21 -9.29
C PRO A 72 9.61 8.71 -9.62
N LEU A 73 8.60 9.26 -10.32
CA LEU A 73 8.53 10.69 -10.59
C LEU A 73 8.41 11.50 -9.29
N MET A 74 7.63 11.05 -8.32
CA MET A 74 7.57 11.67 -6.99
C MET A 74 8.93 11.67 -6.30
N GLY A 75 9.69 10.57 -6.39
CA GLY A 75 11.07 10.51 -5.90
C GLY A 75 12.01 11.49 -6.63
N LEU A 76 11.84 11.62 -7.95
CA LEU A 76 12.65 12.51 -8.79
C LEU A 76 12.36 13.99 -8.51
N PHE A 77 11.10 14.37 -8.38
CA PHE A 77 10.68 15.76 -8.10
C PHE A 77 10.64 16.07 -6.60
N ALA A 78 11.01 15.13 -5.77
CA ALA A 78 11.04 15.25 -4.32
C ALA A 78 11.78 16.49 -3.80
N HIS A 79 12.80 16.97 -4.51
CA HIS A 79 13.58 18.18 -4.15
C HIS A 79 12.77 19.48 -4.27
N ARG A 80 11.67 19.50 -5.04
CA ARG A 80 10.82 20.67 -5.28
C ARG A 80 9.54 20.65 -4.46
N LEU A 81 9.15 19.48 -3.96
CA LEU A 81 7.88 19.29 -3.25
C LEU A 81 8.14 18.90 -1.79
N ARG A 82 7.38 19.45 -0.88
CA ARG A 82 7.35 19.00 0.52
C ARG A 82 6.35 17.86 0.65
N SER A 83 6.66 16.84 1.47
CA SER A 83 5.83 15.63 1.60
C SER A 83 4.39 15.92 2.05
N GLY A 84 4.22 16.83 2.99
CA GLY A 84 2.89 17.21 3.47
C GLY A 84 2.01 17.84 2.39
N PRO A 85 2.40 18.96 1.76
CA PRO A 85 1.67 19.57 0.64
C PRO A 85 1.44 18.61 -0.52
N ALA A 86 2.46 17.78 -0.86
CA ALA A 86 2.32 16.79 -1.91
C ALA A 86 1.23 15.75 -1.60
N SER A 87 1.14 15.29 -0.33
CA SER A 87 0.08 14.39 0.12
C SER A 87 -1.31 15.00 -0.03
N VAL A 88 -1.44 16.31 0.28
CA VAL A 88 -2.72 17.04 0.15
C VAL A 88 -3.14 17.18 -1.30
N ILE A 89 -2.23 17.65 -2.17
CA ILE A 89 -2.53 17.85 -3.60
C ILE A 89 -2.87 16.51 -4.26
N ALA A 90 -2.07 15.48 -4.01
CA ALA A 90 -2.32 14.15 -4.56
C ALA A 90 -3.62 13.53 -4.00
N GLY A 91 -3.94 13.78 -2.72
CA GLY A 91 -5.18 13.31 -2.10
C GLY A 91 -6.44 13.90 -2.74
N PHE A 92 -6.47 15.21 -2.98
CA PHE A 92 -7.56 15.82 -3.74
C PHE A 92 -7.61 15.35 -5.19
N GLY A 93 -6.44 15.20 -5.85
CA GLY A 93 -6.35 14.66 -7.20
C GLY A 93 -6.91 13.23 -7.28
N PHE A 94 -6.60 12.38 -6.30
CA PHE A 94 -7.11 11.01 -6.24
C PHE A 94 -8.63 10.98 -6.05
N ALA A 95 -9.15 11.77 -5.13
CA ALA A 95 -10.60 11.86 -4.92
C ALA A 95 -11.34 12.38 -6.17
N ALA A 96 -10.79 13.40 -6.85
CA ALA A 96 -11.36 13.91 -8.08
C ALA A 96 -11.33 12.86 -9.22
N ALA A 97 -10.24 12.10 -9.33
CA ALA A 97 -10.12 11.04 -10.33
C ALA A 97 -11.08 9.88 -10.05
N LEU A 98 -11.29 9.50 -8.77
CA LEU A 98 -12.31 8.52 -8.40
C LEU A 98 -13.72 8.96 -8.77
N ALA A 99 -14.05 10.24 -8.54
CA ALA A 99 -15.33 10.78 -8.99
C ALA A 99 -15.43 10.73 -10.52
N ALA A 100 -14.36 11.10 -11.25
CA ALA A 100 -14.34 11.05 -12.72
C ALA A 100 -14.57 9.63 -13.28
N ILE A 101 -14.09 8.59 -12.61
CA ILE A 101 -14.38 7.19 -12.97
C ILE A 101 -15.90 6.95 -12.96
N GLY A 102 -16.62 7.48 -11.95
CA GLY A 102 -18.07 7.33 -11.84
C GLY A 102 -18.85 7.95 -12.98
N PHE A 103 -18.30 8.96 -13.64
CA PHE A 103 -18.90 9.66 -14.78
C PHE A 103 -18.33 9.22 -16.13
N ALA A 104 -17.45 8.23 -16.20
CA ALA A 104 -16.84 7.80 -17.46
C ALA A 104 -17.89 7.20 -18.42
N PRO A 105 -18.10 7.79 -19.63
CA PRO A 105 -19.12 7.31 -20.56
C PRO A 105 -18.61 6.23 -21.52
N SER A 106 -17.30 5.95 -21.53
CA SER A 106 -16.66 5.01 -22.44
C SER A 106 -15.43 4.34 -21.83
N LEU A 107 -14.91 3.31 -22.48
CA LEU A 107 -13.67 2.64 -22.06
C LEU A 107 -12.48 3.61 -22.05
N GLU A 108 -12.36 4.47 -23.06
CA GLU A 108 -11.26 5.43 -23.19
C GLU A 108 -11.28 6.43 -22.02
N ALA A 109 -12.47 6.96 -21.72
CA ALA A 109 -12.66 7.87 -20.58
C ALA A 109 -12.37 7.16 -19.25
N LEU A 110 -12.81 5.91 -19.12
CA LEU A 110 -12.50 5.06 -17.96
C LEU A 110 -10.99 4.86 -17.81
N CYS A 111 -10.29 4.49 -18.91
CA CYS A 111 -8.83 4.29 -18.88
C CYS A 111 -8.09 5.58 -18.51
N ALA A 112 -8.52 6.74 -19.05
CA ALA A 112 -7.93 8.02 -18.69
C ALA A 112 -8.14 8.35 -17.20
N ALA A 113 -9.37 8.18 -16.69
CA ALA A 113 -9.71 8.44 -15.30
C ALA A 113 -8.98 7.48 -14.34
N THR A 114 -8.91 6.19 -14.66
CA THR A 114 -8.20 5.20 -13.85
C THR A 114 -6.69 5.43 -13.87
N PHE A 115 -6.10 5.83 -15.01
CA PHE A 115 -4.70 6.21 -15.08
C PHE A 115 -4.39 7.39 -14.14
N VAL A 116 -5.21 8.46 -14.18
CA VAL A 116 -5.05 9.61 -13.29
C VAL A 116 -5.26 9.21 -11.82
N ALA A 117 -6.26 8.35 -11.55
CA ALA A 117 -6.49 7.83 -10.20
C ALA A 117 -5.27 7.05 -9.68
N GLY A 118 -4.71 6.16 -10.51
CA GLY A 118 -3.48 5.43 -10.17
C GLY A 118 -2.28 6.36 -9.95
N ALA A 119 -2.08 7.34 -10.82
CA ALA A 119 -0.98 8.29 -10.72
C ALA A 119 -1.07 9.13 -9.42
N THR A 120 -2.26 9.64 -9.10
CA THR A 120 -2.48 10.43 -7.90
C THR A 120 -2.45 9.58 -6.63
N HIS A 121 -2.96 8.33 -6.67
CA HIS A 121 -2.79 7.35 -5.61
C HIS A 121 -1.32 7.09 -5.32
N GLY A 122 -0.54 6.73 -6.34
CA GLY A 122 0.89 6.44 -6.18
C GLY A 122 1.69 7.65 -5.70
N ALA A 123 1.38 8.85 -6.19
CA ALA A 123 1.98 10.09 -5.72
C ALA A 123 1.66 10.35 -4.23
N MET A 124 0.40 10.15 -3.84
CA MET A 124 -0.05 10.28 -2.45
C MET A 124 0.63 9.25 -1.55
N ASP A 125 0.77 7.99 -2.02
CA ASP A 125 1.41 6.90 -1.28
C ASP A 125 2.87 7.24 -0.94
N ILE A 126 3.65 7.70 -1.91
CA ILE A 126 5.03 8.13 -1.66
C ILE A 126 5.08 9.32 -0.69
N ALA A 127 4.24 10.33 -0.90
CA ALA A 127 4.26 11.54 -0.11
C ALA A 127 3.84 11.29 1.36
N MET A 128 2.75 10.56 1.59
CA MET A 128 2.27 10.27 2.95
C MET A 128 3.24 9.35 3.71
N ASN A 129 3.83 8.35 3.05
CA ASN A 129 4.83 7.48 3.65
C ASN A 129 6.14 8.22 3.98
N ALA A 130 6.59 9.14 3.11
CA ALA A 130 7.72 10.01 3.39
C ALA A 130 7.47 10.89 4.63
N ASN A 131 6.28 11.49 4.71
CA ASN A 131 5.88 12.27 5.86
C ASN A 131 5.80 11.42 7.14
N ALA A 132 5.23 10.22 7.06
CA ALA A 132 5.16 9.26 8.16
C ALA A 132 6.56 8.87 8.67
N SER A 133 7.50 8.60 7.76
CA SER A 133 8.90 8.29 8.10
C SER A 133 9.59 9.47 8.81
N ASP A 134 9.33 10.70 8.38
CA ASP A 134 9.87 11.90 9.03
C ASP A 134 9.29 12.10 10.44
N ILE A 135 7.99 11.85 10.61
CA ILE A 135 7.33 11.89 11.91
C ILE A 135 7.85 10.78 12.82
N GLU A 136 7.97 9.54 12.30
CA GLU A 136 8.50 8.40 13.07
C GLU A 136 9.91 8.69 13.62
N ARG A 137 10.80 9.29 12.79
CA ARG A 137 12.14 9.69 13.25
C ARG A 137 12.09 10.68 14.43
N ARG A 138 11.19 11.68 14.36
CA ARG A 138 11.02 12.68 15.44
C ARG A 138 10.32 12.11 16.66
N TRP A 139 9.44 11.11 16.44
CA TRP A 139 8.72 10.43 17.51
C TRP A 139 9.64 9.53 18.34
N GLY A 140 10.74 9.05 17.75
CA GLY A 140 11.72 8.20 18.43
C GLY A 140 11.25 6.78 18.74
N LYS A 141 10.08 6.37 18.21
CA LYS A 141 9.49 5.04 18.39
C LYS A 141 8.85 4.59 17.07
N PRO A 142 8.82 3.28 16.79
CA PRO A 142 8.11 2.75 15.63
C PRO A 142 6.63 3.13 15.67
N ILE A 143 6.13 3.77 14.61
CA ILE A 143 4.72 4.13 14.42
C ILE A 143 4.22 3.90 12.98
N MET A 144 5.06 3.36 12.11
CA MET A 144 4.71 3.16 10.70
C MET A 144 3.58 2.15 10.53
N SER A 145 3.54 1.09 11.34
CA SER A 145 2.48 0.08 11.27
C SER A 145 1.10 0.66 11.57
N SER A 146 1.00 1.61 12.51
CA SER A 146 -0.27 2.28 12.82
C SER A 146 -0.79 3.14 11.67
N PHE A 147 0.08 3.75 10.87
CA PHE A 147 -0.33 4.45 9.65
C PHE A 147 -0.89 3.46 8.61
N HIS A 148 -0.22 2.34 8.38
CA HIS A 148 -0.70 1.29 7.49
C HIS A 148 -1.96 0.58 8.00
N ALA A 149 -2.17 0.50 9.33
CA ALA A 149 -3.45 0.08 9.91
C ALA A 149 -4.57 1.06 9.52
N GLY A 150 -4.30 2.38 9.59
CA GLY A 150 -5.22 3.42 9.12
C GLY A 150 -5.60 3.25 7.65
N PHE A 151 -4.60 2.97 6.77
CA PHE A 151 -4.84 2.65 5.36
C PHE A 151 -5.78 1.44 5.20
N SER A 152 -5.52 0.35 5.92
CA SER A 152 -6.34 -0.87 5.82
C SER A 152 -7.77 -0.67 6.32
N LEU A 153 -7.93 0.05 7.45
CA LEU A 153 -9.26 0.40 7.99
C LEU A 153 -10.00 1.35 7.05
N GLY A 154 -9.29 2.33 6.48
CA GLY A 154 -9.82 3.20 5.44
C GLY A 154 -10.32 2.40 4.24
N GLY A 155 -9.52 1.44 3.77
CA GLY A 155 -9.87 0.55 2.66
C GLY A 155 -11.14 -0.25 2.93
N ALA A 156 -11.24 -0.86 4.10
CA ALA A 156 -12.46 -1.58 4.51
C ALA A 156 -13.69 -0.65 4.58
N ALA A 157 -13.53 0.52 5.20
CA ALA A 157 -14.61 1.50 5.31
C ALA A 157 -15.04 2.04 3.93
N GLY A 158 -14.08 2.34 3.06
CA GLY A 158 -14.33 2.78 1.68
C GLY A 158 -15.04 1.73 0.84
N ALA A 159 -14.65 0.46 0.97
CA ALA A 159 -15.32 -0.65 0.29
C ALA A 159 -16.77 -0.82 0.75
N VAL A 160 -17.02 -0.80 2.06
CA VAL A 160 -18.38 -0.93 2.63
C VAL A 160 -19.24 0.25 2.19
N LEU A 161 -18.76 1.48 2.35
CA LEU A 161 -19.52 2.68 1.99
C LEU A 161 -19.73 2.79 0.48
N GLY A 162 -18.69 2.52 -0.31
CA GLY A 162 -18.76 2.53 -1.78
C GLY A 162 -19.70 1.45 -2.30
N GLY A 163 -19.67 0.26 -1.73
CA GLY A 163 -20.61 -0.82 -2.05
C GLY A 163 -22.04 -0.47 -1.71
N TRP A 164 -22.31 0.10 -0.53
CA TRP A 164 -23.63 0.53 -0.10
C TRP A 164 -24.19 1.65 -0.98
N LEU A 165 -23.44 2.74 -1.15
CA LEU A 165 -23.83 3.87 -2.02
C LEU A 165 -23.92 3.45 -3.49
N GLY A 166 -23.10 2.49 -3.90
CA GLY A 166 -23.16 1.86 -5.23
C GLY A 166 -24.51 1.23 -5.52
N GLY A 167 -25.27 0.83 -4.50
CA GLY A 167 -26.67 0.41 -4.65
C GLY A 167 -27.57 1.47 -5.32
N PHE A 168 -27.23 2.75 -5.17
CA PHE A 168 -27.93 3.88 -5.81
C PHE A 168 -27.33 4.30 -7.16
N GLY A 169 -26.24 3.68 -7.58
CA GLY A 169 -25.56 3.93 -8.86
C GLY A 169 -24.05 4.08 -8.70
N THR A 170 -23.31 3.82 -9.79
CA THR A 170 -21.83 3.87 -9.80
C THR A 170 -21.30 5.24 -9.41
N VAL A 171 -21.95 6.31 -9.85
CA VAL A 171 -21.59 7.68 -9.49
C VAL A 171 -21.60 7.87 -7.97
N TRP A 172 -22.66 7.47 -7.28
CA TRP A 172 -22.77 7.59 -5.83
C TRP A 172 -21.77 6.71 -5.08
N GLY A 173 -21.54 5.48 -5.58
CA GLY A 173 -20.57 4.54 -5.02
C GLY A 173 -19.14 5.06 -5.02
N LEU A 174 -18.78 5.90 -5.98
CA LEU A 174 -17.45 6.49 -6.12
C LEU A 174 -17.35 7.89 -5.55
N THR A 175 -18.34 8.78 -5.86
CA THR A 175 -18.29 10.18 -5.41
C THR A 175 -18.51 10.34 -3.92
N GLY A 176 -19.39 9.54 -3.31
CA GLY A 176 -19.66 9.62 -1.87
C GLY A 176 -18.41 9.38 -1.02
N PRO A 177 -17.73 8.23 -1.15
CA PRO A 177 -16.47 8.00 -0.44
C PRO A 177 -15.36 8.98 -0.83
N ALA A 178 -15.28 9.42 -2.11
CA ALA A 178 -14.32 10.41 -2.56
C ALA A 178 -14.51 11.77 -1.87
N LEU A 179 -15.74 12.21 -1.66
CA LEU A 179 -16.05 13.45 -0.92
C LEU A 179 -15.62 13.33 0.56
N LEU A 180 -15.89 12.18 1.21
CA LEU A 180 -15.43 11.95 2.59
C LEU A 180 -13.91 11.90 2.68
N ALA A 181 -13.24 11.24 1.73
CA ALA A 181 -11.79 11.25 1.64
C ALA A 181 -11.24 12.67 1.43
N SER A 182 -11.87 13.46 0.56
CA SER A 182 -11.54 14.88 0.35
C SER A 182 -11.72 15.71 1.62
N LEU A 183 -12.79 15.49 2.38
CA LEU A 183 -13.02 16.18 3.64
C LEU A 183 -11.92 15.83 4.65
N LEU A 184 -11.55 14.56 4.75
CA LEU A 184 -10.48 14.13 5.65
C LEU A 184 -9.12 14.74 5.25
N VAL A 185 -8.83 14.81 3.95
CA VAL A 185 -7.64 15.51 3.42
C VAL A 185 -7.71 17.00 3.74
N ALA A 186 -8.88 17.65 3.55
CA ALA A 186 -9.06 19.07 3.84
C ALA A 186 -8.84 19.42 5.32
N VAL A 187 -9.38 18.60 6.24
CA VAL A 187 -9.17 18.75 7.70
C VAL A 187 -7.70 18.55 8.06
N SER A 188 -7.00 17.65 7.38
CA SER A 188 -5.58 17.38 7.60
C SER A 188 -4.66 18.44 6.97
N ALA A 189 -5.12 19.13 5.94
CA ALA A 189 -4.31 20.02 5.10
C ALA A 189 -3.61 21.17 5.87
N PRO A 190 -4.23 21.88 6.85
CA PRO A 190 -3.55 22.95 7.56
C PRO A 190 -2.29 22.48 8.30
N VAL A 191 -2.34 21.26 8.86
CA VAL A 191 -1.21 20.65 9.54
C VAL A 191 -0.19 20.12 8.55
N LEU A 192 -0.64 19.37 7.52
CA LEU A 192 0.22 18.79 6.50
C LEU A 192 0.93 19.85 5.66
N ALA A 193 0.30 20.99 5.37
CA ALA A 193 0.94 22.09 4.64
C ALA A 193 2.19 22.64 5.34
N GLY A 194 2.24 22.59 6.67
CA GLY A 194 3.40 22.93 7.48
C GLY A 194 4.49 21.85 7.52
N GLU A 195 4.18 20.61 7.15
CA GLU A 195 5.03 19.45 7.35
C GLU A 195 5.91 19.11 6.12
N GLY A 196 6.93 18.34 6.43
CA GLY A 196 7.90 17.86 5.44
C GLY A 196 9.02 18.85 5.21
N HIS A 197 10.22 18.34 5.10
CA HIS A 197 11.36 19.05 4.55
C HIS A 197 11.23 19.01 3.04
N GLY A 198 11.66 20.07 2.34
CA GLY A 198 11.90 19.95 0.91
C GLY A 198 12.84 18.74 0.74
N PHE A 199 12.47 17.83 -0.11
CA PHE A 199 13.22 16.62 -0.36
C PHE A 199 14.60 17.04 -0.90
N GLY A 200 15.60 17.21 -0.04
CA GLY A 200 16.91 17.80 -0.37
C GLY A 200 17.48 17.27 -1.68
N GLY A 201 18.01 18.17 -2.48
CA GLY A 201 18.45 18.03 -3.87
C GLY A 201 19.05 16.69 -4.26
N ALA A 202 18.21 15.78 -4.68
CA ALA A 202 18.64 14.53 -5.26
C ALA A 202 18.33 14.57 -6.75
N SER A 203 19.36 14.69 -7.55
CA SER A 203 19.37 14.21 -8.93
C SER A 203 18.82 12.79 -8.95
N PHE A 204 18.25 12.35 -10.07
CA PHE A 204 17.86 10.95 -10.30
C PHE A 204 18.99 10.04 -9.81
N VAL A 205 18.85 9.51 -8.63
CA VAL A 205 19.78 8.55 -8.05
C VAL A 205 19.16 7.20 -8.32
N ALA A 206 19.78 6.44 -9.20
CA ALA A 206 19.51 5.01 -9.32
C ALA A 206 19.47 4.40 -7.90
N PRO A 207 18.59 3.42 -7.61
CA PRO A 207 18.50 2.84 -6.29
C PRO A 207 19.89 2.51 -5.77
N SER A 208 20.31 3.14 -4.69
CA SER A 208 21.64 2.88 -4.14
C SER A 208 21.72 1.39 -3.82
N ARG A 209 22.91 0.78 -3.95
CA ARG A 209 23.10 -0.65 -3.61
C ARG A 209 22.57 -1.00 -2.22
N ARG A 210 22.45 -0.01 -1.33
CA ARG A 210 21.90 -0.16 0.02
C ARG A 210 20.38 -0.31 0.03
N LEU A 211 19.67 0.19 -0.98
CA LEU A 211 18.22 0.09 -1.11
C LEU A 211 17.78 -1.18 -1.84
N LEU A 212 18.64 -1.81 -2.64
CA LEU A 212 18.32 -3.02 -3.40
C LEU A 212 17.77 -4.18 -2.52
N PRO A 213 18.36 -4.48 -1.35
CA PRO A 213 17.82 -5.51 -0.46
C PRO A 213 16.40 -5.20 0.00
N LEU A 214 16.12 -3.94 0.34
CA LEU A 214 14.80 -3.50 0.79
C LEU A 214 13.78 -3.53 -0.36
N ALA A 215 14.20 -3.11 -1.56
CA ALA A 215 13.39 -3.18 -2.77
C ALA A 215 13.03 -4.63 -3.13
N ALA A 216 13.98 -5.57 -3.03
CA ALA A 216 13.74 -6.99 -3.25
C ALA A 216 12.77 -7.59 -2.21
N LEU A 217 12.92 -7.26 -0.93
CA LEU A 217 11.99 -7.69 0.11
C LEU A 217 10.59 -7.10 -0.08
N ALA A 218 10.48 -5.83 -0.50
CA ALA A 218 9.21 -5.21 -0.83
C ALA A 218 8.55 -5.90 -2.03
N PHE A 219 9.32 -6.18 -3.09
CA PHE A 219 8.85 -6.92 -4.26
C PHE A 219 8.24 -8.26 -3.87
N VAL A 220 8.98 -9.11 -3.14
CA VAL A 220 8.50 -10.44 -2.74
C VAL A 220 7.27 -10.34 -1.84
N SER A 221 7.28 -9.42 -0.85
CA SER A 221 6.17 -9.28 0.10
C SER A 221 4.89 -8.85 -0.61
N MET A 222 4.96 -7.85 -1.48
CA MET A 222 3.80 -7.34 -2.21
C MET A 222 3.38 -8.29 -3.35
N SER A 223 4.32 -9.05 -3.96
CA SER A 223 3.96 -10.15 -4.86
C SER A 223 3.13 -11.21 -4.15
N THR A 224 3.50 -11.56 -2.92
CA THR A 224 2.76 -12.52 -2.11
C THR A 224 1.37 -11.98 -1.73
N GLU A 225 1.28 -10.71 -1.36
CA GLU A 225 0.01 -10.05 -1.03
C GLU A 225 -0.94 -10.04 -2.24
N GLY A 226 -0.45 -9.64 -3.43
CA GLY A 226 -1.24 -9.64 -4.65
C GLY A 226 -1.67 -11.05 -5.07
N ALA A 227 -0.75 -12.02 -4.99
CA ALA A 227 -1.07 -13.40 -5.32
C ALA A 227 -2.16 -13.99 -4.41
N VAL A 228 -2.12 -13.67 -3.10
CA VAL A 228 -3.18 -14.10 -2.17
C VAL A 228 -4.50 -13.41 -2.51
N GLY A 229 -4.46 -12.11 -2.83
CA GLY A 229 -5.66 -11.36 -3.24
C GLY A 229 -6.39 -11.99 -4.41
N ASP A 230 -5.66 -12.35 -5.46
CA ASP A 230 -6.23 -12.82 -6.72
C ASP A 230 -6.51 -14.34 -6.72
N TRP A 231 -5.71 -15.14 -6.01
CA TRP A 231 -5.74 -16.59 -6.18
C TRP A 231 -6.24 -17.39 -4.98
N SER A 232 -6.37 -16.81 -3.78
CA SER A 232 -6.77 -17.56 -2.59
C SER A 232 -8.18 -18.14 -2.70
N GLY A 233 -9.14 -17.36 -3.25
CA GLY A 233 -10.50 -17.83 -3.48
C GLY A 233 -10.56 -18.94 -4.55
N THR A 234 -9.84 -18.76 -5.66
CA THR A 234 -9.71 -19.75 -6.74
C THR A 234 -9.07 -21.04 -6.22
N TYR A 235 -8.06 -20.91 -5.34
CA TYR A 235 -7.41 -22.05 -4.71
C TYR A 235 -8.38 -22.87 -3.85
N LEU A 236 -9.18 -22.22 -3.02
CA LEU A 236 -10.21 -22.90 -2.21
C LEU A 236 -11.25 -23.61 -3.08
N ALA A 237 -11.74 -22.92 -4.12
CA ALA A 237 -12.72 -23.51 -5.04
C ALA A 237 -12.17 -24.77 -5.73
N ARG A 238 -10.91 -24.73 -6.20
CA ARG A 238 -10.24 -25.90 -6.79
C ARG A 238 -9.91 -27.00 -5.77
N SER A 239 -9.87 -26.67 -4.49
CA SER A 239 -9.69 -27.64 -3.39
C SER A 239 -11.01 -28.27 -2.91
N GLY A 240 -12.09 -28.12 -3.67
CA GLY A 240 -13.39 -28.71 -3.37
C GLY A 240 -14.24 -27.95 -2.34
N VAL A 241 -13.87 -26.71 -2.01
CA VAL A 241 -14.64 -25.85 -1.09
C VAL A 241 -15.84 -25.26 -1.83
N ALA A 242 -17.01 -25.31 -1.21
CA ALA A 242 -18.23 -24.75 -1.79
C ALA A 242 -18.08 -23.25 -2.10
N PRO A 243 -18.67 -22.75 -3.22
CA PRO A 243 -18.47 -21.38 -3.70
C PRO A 243 -18.72 -20.30 -2.66
N GLY A 244 -19.71 -20.46 -1.78
CA GLY A 244 -20.02 -19.51 -0.71
C GLY A 244 -18.91 -19.33 0.34
N PHE A 245 -17.99 -20.29 0.47
CA PHE A 245 -16.87 -20.23 1.39
C PHE A 245 -15.51 -19.92 0.72
N ALA A 246 -15.48 -19.77 -0.61
CA ALA A 246 -14.25 -19.49 -1.33
C ALA A 246 -13.57 -18.16 -0.89
N VAL A 247 -14.37 -17.19 -0.47
CA VAL A 247 -13.91 -15.88 0.02
C VAL A 247 -13.27 -15.97 1.43
N ALA A 248 -13.49 -17.04 2.19
CA ALA A 248 -13.04 -17.15 3.59
C ALA A 248 -11.51 -17.06 3.75
N ALA A 249 -10.74 -17.56 2.78
CA ALA A 249 -9.29 -17.46 2.80
C ALA A 249 -8.81 -16.01 2.75
N TYR A 250 -9.34 -15.22 1.82
CA TYR A 250 -8.99 -13.81 1.70
C TYR A 250 -9.50 -12.99 2.90
N ALA A 251 -10.67 -13.32 3.43
CA ALA A 251 -11.20 -12.68 4.63
C ALA A 251 -10.28 -12.92 5.84
N ALA A 252 -9.81 -14.15 6.05
CA ALA A 252 -8.87 -14.48 7.12
C ALA A 252 -7.52 -13.75 6.94
N PHE A 253 -6.98 -13.75 5.72
CA PHE A 253 -5.78 -12.99 5.36
C PHE A 253 -5.94 -11.51 5.71
N SER A 254 -7.00 -10.86 5.26
CA SER A 254 -7.24 -9.43 5.46
C SER A 254 -7.45 -9.10 6.93
N LEU A 255 -8.23 -9.90 7.66
CA LEU A 255 -8.50 -9.70 9.08
C LEU A 255 -7.22 -9.78 9.92
N LEU A 256 -6.41 -10.82 9.69
CA LEU A 256 -5.16 -10.99 10.44
C LEU A 256 -4.09 -9.96 10.04
N MET A 257 -4.09 -9.51 8.79
CA MET A 257 -3.25 -8.40 8.37
C MET A 257 -3.63 -7.08 9.08
N ILE A 258 -4.91 -6.72 9.12
CA ILE A 258 -5.38 -5.53 9.82
C ILE A 258 -5.03 -5.62 11.31
N THR A 259 -5.33 -6.74 11.94
CA THR A 259 -5.03 -6.97 13.36
C THR A 259 -3.53 -6.86 13.64
N GLY A 260 -2.69 -7.50 12.81
CA GLY A 260 -1.24 -7.43 12.91
C GLY A 260 -0.69 -6.00 12.76
N ARG A 261 -1.27 -5.18 11.88
CA ARG A 261 -0.92 -3.75 11.71
C ARG A 261 -1.30 -2.91 12.92
N ILE A 262 -2.45 -3.17 13.54
CA ILE A 262 -2.90 -2.44 14.74
C ILE A 262 -1.92 -2.62 15.91
N VAL A 263 -1.41 -3.84 16.11
CA VAL A 263 -0.44 -4.14 17.18
C VAL A 263 1.01 -3.98 16.73
N GLY A 264 1.24 -3.69 15.45
CA GLY A 264 2.53 -3.75 14.78
C GLY A 264 3.60 -2.85 15.36
N ASP A 265 3.24 -1.62 15.75
CA ASP A 265 4.18 -0.68 16.36
C ASP A 265 4.82 -1.29 17.63
N ARG A 266 4.03 -2.01 18.44
CA ARG A 266 4.52 -2.71 19.65
C ARG A 266 5.41 -3.90 19.29
N ILE A 267 5.04 -4.67 18.26
CA ILE A 267 5.83 -5.80 17.76
C ILE A 267 7.19 -5.30 17.28
N VAL A 268 7.21 -4.25 16.46
CA VAL A 268 8.47 -3.66 15.94
C VAL A 268 9.33 -3.10 17.06
N ALA A 269 8.72 -2.43 18.05
CA ALA A 269 9.44 -1.89 19.20
C ALA A 269 10.09 -3.00 20.07
N ALA A 270 9.41 -4.14 20.24
CA ALA A 270 9.90 -5.25 21.06
C ALA A 270 10.91 -6.14 20.32
N ALA A 271 10.63 -6.50 19.05
CA ALA A 271 11.42 -7.46 18.28
C ALA A 271 12.52 -6.81 17.44
N GLY A 272 12.37 -5.53 17.09
CA GLY A 272 13.23 -4.82 16.15
C GLY A 272 12.92 -5.14 14.68
N THR A 273 13.45 -4.32 13.78
CA THR A 273 13.12 -4.35 12.34
C THR A 273 13.48 -5.68 11.67
N ARG A 274 14.67 -6.23 11.97
CA ARG A 274 15.14 -7.49 11.36
C ARG A 274 14.28 -8.68 11.75
N ALA A 275 14.00 -8.84 13.03
CA ALA A 275 13.18 -9.95 13.51
C ALA A 275 11.75 -9.83 13.00
N THR A 276 11.18 -8.62 12.97
CA THR A 276 9.82 -8.41 12.45
C THR A 276 9.71 -8.82 10.99
N VAL A 277 10.63 -8.41 10.13
CA VAL A 277 10.60 -8.76 8.70
C VAL A 277 10.93 -10.24 8.49
N GLY A 278 11.98 -10.75 9.16
CA GLY A 278 12.40 -12.15 9.01
C GLY A 278 11.35 -13.15 9.51
N LEU A 279 10.83 -12.94 10.72
CA LEU A 279 9.77 -13.80 11.26
C LEU A 279 8.45 -13.62 10.52
N GLY A 280 8.13 -12.38 10.10
CA GLY A 280 6.95 -12.12 9.30
C GLY A 280 6.95 -12.89 7.98
N ALA A 281 8.05 -12.83 7.23
CA ALA A 281 8.21 -13.59 5.99
C ALA A 281 8.23 -15.12 6.24
N LEU A 282 8.82 -15.56 7.35
CA LEU A 282 8.80 -16.99 7.75
C LEU A 282 7.38 -17.47 8.02
N ILE A 283 6.59 -16.72 8.80
CA ILE A 283 5.18 -17.03 9.10
C ILE A 283 4.37 -17.06 7.80
N ALA A 284 4.59 -16.10 6.91
CA ALA A 284 3.89 -16.06 5.61
C ALA A 284 4.24 -17.30 4.75
N GLY A 285 5.53 -17.65 4.65
CA GLY A 285 5.98 -18.84 3.92
C GLY A 285 5.42 -20.13 4.52
N ALA A 286 5.41 -20.24 5.86
CA ALA A 286 4.81 -21.37 6.56
C ALA A 286 3.29 -21.44 6.32
N GLY A 287 2.60 -20.31 6.31
CA GLY A 287 1.17 -20.22 5.99
C GLY A 287 0.84 -20.72 4.59
N LEU A 288 1.63 -20.32 3.58
CA LEU A 288 1.50 -20.85 2.22
C LEU A 288 1.76 -22.36 2.16
N ALA A 289 2.76 -22.86 2.88
CA ALA A 289 3.05 -24.29 2.98
C ALA A 289 1.89 -25.06 3.65
N VAL A 290 1.26 -24.51 4.69
CA VAL A 290 0.04 -25.07 5.31
C VAL A 290 -1.09 -25.15 4.29
N SER A 291 -1.38 -24.06 3.56
CA SER A 291 -2.41 -24.08 2.52
C SER A 291 -2.14 -25.16 1.48
N ALA A 292 -0.89 -25.33 1.04
CA ALA A 292 -0.51 -26.29 0.03
C ALA A 292 -0.56 -27.75 0.52
N THR A 293 -0.19 -28.02 1.77
CA THR A 293 -0.11 -29.38 2.34
C THR A 293 -1.42 -29.86 2.94
N TRP A 294 -2.29 -28.94 3.36
CA TRP A 294 -3.60 -29.23 3.92
C TRP A 294 -4.70 -28.56 3.07
N PRO A 295 -5.03 -29.11 1.89
CA PRO A 295 -6.02 -28.52 0.99
C PRO A 295 -7.43 -28.55 1.62
N GLY A 296 -8.28 -27.59 1.21
CA GLY A 296 -9.64 -27.45 1.71
C GLY A 296 -9.83 -26.21 2.59
N LEU A 297 -11.04 -26.05 3.13
CA LEU A 297 -11.45 -24.82 3.82
C LEU A 297 -10.55 -24.48 5.02
N VAL A 298 -10.31 -25.45 5.89
CA VAL A 298 -9.56 -25.21 7.14
C VAL A 298 -8.11 -24.86 6.86
N GLY A 299 -7.42 -25.66 6.06
CA GLY A 299 -6.03 -25.41 5.69
C GLY A 299 -5.84 -24.11 4.91
N GLY A 300 -6.80 -23.76 4.03
CA GLY A 300 -6.81 -22.50 3.32
C GLY A 300 -7.02 -21.30 4.25
N VAL A 301 -8.02 -21.33 5.12
CA VAL A 301 -8.29 -20.24 6.07
C VAL A 301 -7.13 -20.04 7.05
N VAL A 302 -6.60 -21.14 7.63
CA VAL A 302 -5.46 -21.07 8.54
C VAL A 302 -4.21 -20.59 7.81
N GLY A 303 -3.92 -21.19 6.65
CA GLY A 303 -2.70 -20.88 5.91
C GLY A 303 -2.68 -19.45 5.37
N PHE A 304 -3.70 -19.01 4.67
CA PHE A 304 -3.77 -17.63 4.18
C PHE A 304 -3.95 -16.61 5.31
N GLY A 305 -4.61 -16.97 6.41
CA GLY A 305 -4.63 -16.16 7.62
C GLY A 305 -3.22 -15.93 8.19
N LEU A 306 -2.39 -16.98 8.27
CA LEU A 306 -0.99 -16.86 8.67
C LEU A 306 -0.18 -15.96 7.71
N VAL A 307 -0.46 -16.02 6.39
CA VAL A 307 0.16 -15.09 5.44
C VAL A 307 -0.17 -13.64 5.80
N GLY A 308 -1.43 -13.34 6.07
CA GLY A 308 -1.86 -12.00 6.50
C GLY A 308 -1.18 -11.53 7.79
N ALA A 309 -1.14 -12.38 8.81
CA ALA A 309 -0.45 -12.09 10.07
C ALA A 309 1.06 -11.85 9.85
N GLY A 310 1.70 -12.68 9.03
CA GLY A 310 3.13 -12.60 8.73
C GLY A 310 3.50 -11.33 7.97
N LEU A 311 2.76 -10.99 6.91
CA LEU A 311 3.05 -9.84 6.07
C LEU A 311 2.61 -8.50 6.68
N ALA A 312 1.78 -8.50 7.71
CA ALA A 312 1.17 -7.31 8.27
C ALA A 312 2.15 -6.14 8.50
N ASN A 313 3.33 -6.42 9.03
CA ASN A 313 4.32 -5.40 9.39
C ASN A 313 5.56 -5.40 8.49
N VAL A 314 5.64 -6.28 7.49
CA VAL A 314 6.81 -6.38 6.61
C VAL A 314 6.97 -5.12 5.77
N VAL A 315 5.95 -4.74 5.02
CA VAL A 315 5.98 -3.52 4.18
C VAL A 315 6.13 -2.24 5.01
N PRO A 316 5.37 -2.01 6.11
CA PRO A 316 5.58 -0.85 6.97
C PRO A 316 7.02 -0.70 7.47
N VAL A 317 7.63 -1.80 7.92
CA VAL A 317 9.02 -1.79 8.39
C VAL A 317 10.00 -1.52 7.24
N ILE A 318 9.81 -2.13 6.07
CA ILE A 318 10.65 -1.88 4.90
C ILE A 318 10.59 -0.40 4.52
N PHE A 319 9.41 0.22 4.49
CA PHE A 319 9.25 1.65 4.16
C PHE A 319 9.89 2.55 5.22
N SER A 320 9.73 2.22 6.51
CA SER A 320 10.41 2.92 7.60
C SER A 320 11.94 2.88 7.43
N VAL A 321 12.51 1.70 7.16
CA VAL A 321 13.96 1.54 6.96
C VAL A 321 14.42 2.22 5.66
N ALA A 322 13.70 2.07 4.56
CA ALA A 322 14.02 2.68 3.28
C ALA A 322 14.02 4.22 3.36
N GLY A 323 13.03 4.80 4.05
CA GLY A 323 12.97 6.24 4.30
C GLY A 323 14.13 6.80 5.12
N ARG A 324 14.79 5.95 5.93
CA ARG A 324 16.00 6.33 6.70
C ARG A 324 17.31 6.05 5.97
N THR A 325 17.27 5.13 5.00
CA THR A 325 18.48 4.67 4.28
C THR A 325 18.73 5.47 3.00
N GLY A 326 17.68 6.00 2.38
CA GLY A 326 17.77 6.80 1.16
C GLY A 326 18.39 8.18 1.39
N PRO A 327 18.80 8.86 0.32
CA PRO A 327 19.27 10.25 0.36
C PRO A 327 18.23 11.22 0.94
N SER A 328 16.94 10.90 0.74
CA SER A 328 15.80 11.50 1.42
C SER A 328 14.75 10.41 1.69
N SER A 329 13.81 10.68 2.61
CA SER A 329 12.73 9.74 2.92
C SER A 329 11.93 9.37 1.67
N ALA A 330 11.63 10.34 0.81
CA ALA A 330 10.87 10.09 -0.40
C ALA A 330 11.62 9.24 -1.42
N VAL A 331 12.92 9.47 -1.64
CA VAL A 331 13.74 8.66 -2.56
C VAL A 331 13.85 7.22 -2.06
N GLY A 332 14.08 7.04 -0.77
CA GLY A 332 14.15 5.71 -0.16
C GLY A 332 12.81 4.96 -0.30
N ILE A 333 11.71 5.60 0.07
CA ILE A 333 10.37 5.01 -0.02
C ILE A 333 9.96 4.79 -1.47
N ALA A 334 10.19 5.74 -2.38
CA ALA A 334 9.88 5.58 -3.80
C ALA A 334 10.59 4.35 -4.40
N SER A 335 11.86 4.12 -4.04
CA SER A 335 12.61 2.95 -4.49
C SER A 335 11.97 1.64 -4.01
N ALA A 336 11.61 1.54 -2.73
CA ALA A 336 10.98 0.35 -2.16
C ALA A 336 9.55 0.15 -2.67
N ALA A 337 8.75 1.23 -2.72
CA ALA A 337 7.36 1.20 -3.15
C ALA A 337 7.25 0.83 -4.64
N THR A 338 8.00 1.47 -5.54
CA THR A 338 7.98 1.12 -6.97
C THR A 338 8.29 -0.35 -7.21
N SER A 339 9.29 -0.89 -6.50
CA SER A 339 9.61 -2.32 -6.56
C SER A 339 8.48 -3.19 -6.00
N GLY A 340 7.92 -2.80 -4.86
CA GLY A 340 6.81 -3.50 -4.23
C GLY A 340 5.56 -3.55 -5.11
N TYR A 341 5.17 -2.41 -5.70
CA TYR A 341 4.02 -2.34 -6.62
C TYR A 341 4.25 -3.11 -7.92
N ALA A 342 5.49 -3.11 -8.44
CA ALA A 342 5.84 -4.01 -9.54
C ALA A 342 5.64 -5.49 -9.13
N GLY A 343 6.00 -5.85 -7.90
CA GLY A 343 5.74 -7.17 -7.33
C GLY A 343 4.24 -7.49 -7.24
N LEU A 344 3.44 -6.55 -6.75
CA LEU A 344 1.98 -6.68 -6.62
C LEU A 344 1.31 -7.01 -7.97
N LEU A 345 1.83 -6.45 -9.07
CA LEU A 345 1.32 -6.71 -10.42
C LEU A 345 1.87 -8.00 -11.02
N ILE A 346 3.17 -8.23 -10.88
CA ILE A 346 3.86 -9.37 -11.51
C ILE A 346 3.53 -10.67 -10.76
N GLY A 347 3.41 -10.61 -9.44
CA GLY A 347 3.16 -11.78 -8.60
C GLY A 347 1.98 -12.64 -9.07
N PRO A 348 0.76 -12.09 -9.17
CA PRO A 348 -0.41 -12.83 -9.66
C PRO A 348 -0.23 -13.42 -11.06
N VAL A 349 0.45 -12.70 -11.95
CA VAL A 349 0.73 -13.17 -13.34
C VAL A 349 1.65 -14.38 -13.31
N VAL A 350 2.72 -14.34 -12.50
CA VAL A 350 3.65 -15.47 -12.35
C VAL A 350 2.93 -16.69 -11.75
N ILE A 351 2.10 -16.48 -10.72
CA ILE A 351 1.27 -17.56 -10.16
C ILE A 351 0.36 -18.15 -11.21
N GLY A 352 -0.31 -17.33 -12.03
CA GLY A 352 -1.15 -17.79 -13.13
C GLY A 352 -0.39 -18.59 -14.17
N ALA A 353 0.81 -18.16 -14.56
CA ALA A 353 1.67 -18.86 -15.51
C ALA A 353 2.09 -20.24 -14.99
N VAL A 354 2.55 -20.32 -13.72
CA VAL A 354 2.90 -21.60 -13.10
C VAL A 354 1.68 -22.51 -12.93
N ALA A 355 0.53 -21.93 -12.52
CA ALA A 355 -0.72 -22.69 -12.39
C ALA A 355 -1.22 -23.26 -13.72
N SER A 356 -0.93 -22.60 -14.84
CA SER A 356 -1.26 -23.09 -16.20
C SER A 356 -0.28 -24.16 -16.69
N ALA A 357 1.00 -24.05 -16.32
CA ALA A 357 2.04 -24.98 -16.74
C ALA A 357 2.05 -26.27 -15.89
N ALA A 358 1.63 -26.20 -14.63
CA ALA A 358 1.55 -27.33 -13.70
C ALA A 358 0.17 -27.38 -13.04
N ASP A 359 0.04 -26.76 -11.85
CA ASP A 359 -1.22 -26.59 -11.13
C ASP A 359 -1.08 -25.43 -10.11
N LEU A 360 -2.23 -25.00 -9.56
CA LEU A 360 -2.26 -23.88 -8.63
C LEU A 360 -1.58 -24.22 -7.27
N ARG A 361 -1.59 -25.49 -6.86
CA ARG A 361 -0.89 -25.95 -5.67
C ARG A 361 0.64 -25.79 -5.82
N SER A 362 1.19 -26.18 -6.95
CA SER A 362 2.59 -26.00 -7.30
C SER A 362 2.99 -24.52 -7.29
N ALA A 363 2.13 -23.64 -7.80
CA ALA A 363 2.33 -22.20 -7.75
C ALA A 363 2.37 -21.66 -6.31
N ILE A 364 1.49 -22.14 -5.42
CA ILE A 364 1.50 -21.78 -3.98
C ILE A 364 2.77 -22.32 -3.28
N VAL A 365 3.21 -23.55 -3.60
CA VAL A 365 4.48 -24.10 -3.07
C VAL A 365 5.67 -23.26 -3.52
N MET A 366 5.73 -22.87 -4.79
CA MET A 366 6.77 -21.97 -5.28
C MET A 366 6.77 -20.64 -4.50
N LEU A 367 5.59 -20.03 -4.29
CA LEU A 367 5.48 -18.78 -3.54
C LEU A 367 5.91 -18.95 -2.08
N ALA A 368 5.60 -20.11 -1.45
CA ALA A 368 6.07 -20.45 -0.11
C ALA A 368 7.61 -20.50 -0.07
N ALA A 369 8.25 -21.18 -1.03
CA ALA A 369 9.70 -21.24 -1.12
C ALA A 369 10.32 -19.83 -1.27
N VAL A 370 9.77 -18.98 -2.13
CA VAL A 370 10.24 -17.60 -2.30
C VAL A 370 10.10 -16.79 -1.00
N ALA A 371 8.98 -16.92 -0.29
CA ALA A 371 8.77 -16.25 1.00
C ALA A 371 9.77 -16.73 2.08
N LEU A 372 10.07 -18.04 2.13
CA LEU A 372 11.06 -18.61 3.06
C LEU A 372 12.48 -18.15 2.72
N ILE A 373 12.84 -18.06 1.44
CA ILE A 373 14.12 -17.48 1.00
C ILE A 373 14.21 -16.02 1.42
N ALA A 374 13.13 -15.25 1.24
CA ALA A 374 13.06 -13.85 1.68
C ALA A 374 13.21 -13.73 3.21
N ALA A 375 12.65 -14.66 3.99
CA ALA A 375 12.81 -14.72 5.43
C ALA A 375 14.28 -14.95 5.85
N ALA A 376 14.96 -15.91 5.23
CA ALA A 376 16.38 -16.17 5.45
C ALA A 376 17.25 -14.96 5.07
N PHE A 377 16.95 -14.35 3.91
CA PHE A 377 17.63 -13.14 3.43
C PHE A 377 17.44 -11.97 4.39
N ALA A 378 16.22 -11.67 4.83
CA ALA A 378 15.91 -10.60 5.77
C ALA A 378 16.60 -10.80 7.13
N SER A 379 16.73 -12.05 7.58
CA SER A 379 17.40 -12.42 8.82
C SER A 379 18.92 -12.32 8.73
N SER A 380 19.49 -12.29 7.52
CA SER A 380 20.93 -12.16 7.27
C SER A 380 21.39 -10.69 7.38
N ARG A 381 22.72 -10.48 7.36
CA ARG A 381 23.30 -9.13 7.28
C ARG A 381 23.08 -8.48 5.92
N ALA A 382 22.86 -9.27 4.87
CA ALA A 382 22.64 -8.81 3.49
C ALA A 382 21.25 -8.19 3.29
N GLY A 383 20.26 -8.50 4.15
CA GLY A 383 18.90 -7.97 4.07
C GLY A 383 18.75 -6.46 4.32
N GLY A 384 19.84 -5.75 4.63
CA GLY A 384 19.83 -4.30 4.81
C GLY A 384 19.09 -3.79 6.06
N LEU A 385 18.58 -4.72 6.89
CA LEU A 385 17.84 -4.40 8.11
C LEU A 385 18.81 -4.29 9.29
N ALA A 386 18.79 -3.15 9.99
CA ALA A 386 19.61 -2.98 11.19
C ALA A 386 19.14 -3.94 12.30
N ARG A 387 20.10 -4.43 13.12
CA ARG A 387 19.73 -5.00 14.41
C ARG A 387 19.18 -3.84 15.26
N GLY A 388 17.95 -3.95 15.77
CA GLY A 388 17.45 -3.02 16.76
C GLY A 388 18.43 -2.97 17.95
N ARG A 389 18.80 -1.74 18.34
CA ARG A 389 19.42 -1.51 19.65
C ARG A 389 18.35 -1.29 20.67
#